data_22a06452e41b580185006ed597b899ac
#
_entry.id   22a06452e41b580185006ed597b899ac
#
_cell.length_a   1.000
_cell.length_b   1.000
_cell.length_c   1.000
_cell.angle_alpha   90.00
_cell.angle_beta   90.00
_cell.angle_gamma   90.00
#
_symmetry.space_group_name_H-M   'P 1'
#
loop_
_entity.id
_entity.type
_entity.pdbx_description
1 polymer ?
#
loop_
_entity_poly.entity_id
_entity_poly.type
_entity_poly.pdbx_seq_one_letter_code
_entity_poly.pdbx_strand_id
1 'polypeptide(L)'
;MTTMQHVSVESLEDLPSRITYLSSFLDLNPSDTEALLASKPLVAPLVPSILDAVYSKLLSFDITAQVFVPKNTGFEGEAVKDVHELTLESPQIAFRKDFLKVGYYLIFMLFIFIRGPGDGIRLMIFMIELPRKACVND
;
A
#
# COMPACT_ATOMS: atom_id res chain seq x y z
N MET A 1 -12.31 -29.94 13.62
CA MET A 1 -10.83 -29.94 13.72
C MET A 1 -10.31 -29.29 12.46
N THR A 2 -9.64 -28.16 12.59
CA THR A 2 -9.02 -27.46 11.44
C THR A 2 -7.76 -28.21 11.08
N THR A 3 -7.71 -28.77 9.88
CA THR A 3 -6.49 -29.43 9.35
C THR A 3 -5.48 -28.34 8.97
N MET A 4 -4.26 -28.45 9.49
CA MET A 4 -3.16 -27.56 9.14
C MET A 4 -2.82 -27.73 7.65
N GLN A 5 -2.85 -26.63 6.88
CA GLN A 5 -2.43 -26.62 5.47
C GLN A 5 -0.93 -26.38 5.41
N HIS A 6 -0.22 -27.19 4.64
CA HIS A 6 1.19 -26.99 4.39
C HIS A 6 1.42 -26.07 3.19
N VAL A 7 2.24 -25.04 3.37
CA VAL A 7 2.66 -24.11 2.30
C VAL A 7 4.19 -24.13 2.24
N SER A 8 4.75 -24.45 1.07
CA SER A 8 6.21 -24.37 0.87
C SER A 8 6.63 -22.89 0.80
N VAL A 9 7.72 -22.57 1.52
CA VAL A 9 8.27 -21.20 1.52
C VAL A 9 8.75 -20.82 0.13
N GLU A 10 9.34 -21.75 -0.63
CA GLU A 10 9.83 -21.55 -1.98
C GLU A 10 8.68 -21.20 -2.95
N SER A 11 7.49 -21.78 -2.74
CA SER A 11 6.32 -21.45 -3.56
C SER A 11 5.88 -19.99 -3.39
N LEU A 12 6.23 -19.35 -2.28
CA LEU A 12 5.87 -17.95 -2.02
C LEU A 12 6.78 -16.94 -2.76
N GLU A 13 7.85 -17.39 -3.43
CA GLU A 13 8.64 -16.56 -4.32
C GLU A 13 7.89 -16.25 -5.62
N ASP A 14 6.99 -17.14 -6.02
CA ASP A 14 6.12 -16.96 -7.18
C ASP A 14 4.87 -16.12 -6.84
N LEU A 15 4.60 -15.08 -7.65
CA LEU A 15 3.49 -14.16 -7.38
C LEU A 15 2.11 -14.83 -7.43
N PRO A 16 1.75 -15.67 -8.43
CA PRO A 16 0.49 -16.39 -8.44
C PRO A 16 0.28 -17.25 -7.19
N SER A 17 1.31 -17.97 -6.77
CA SER A 17 1.26 -18.82 -5.57
C SER A 17 1.06 -18.01 -4.29
N ARG A 18 1.72 -16.84 -4.15
CA ARG A 18 1.47 -15.90 -3.05
C ARG A 18 0.02 -15.40 -3.03
N ILE A 19 -0.52 -15.03 -4.18
CA ILE A 19 -1.91 -14.55 -4.28
C ILE A 19 -2.87 -15.66 -3.85
N THR A 20 -2.65 -16.88 -4.33
CA THR A 20 -3.47 -18.06 -3.96
C THR A 20 -3.42 -18.31 -2.45
N TYR A 21 -2.21 -18.29 -1.88
CA TYR A 21 -2.04 -18.42 -0.44
C TYR A 21 -2.77 -17.33 0.34
N LEU A 22 -2.57 -16.06 -0.02
CA LEU A 22 -3.20 -14.92 0.65
C LEU A 22 -4.72 -14.95 0.53
N SER A 23 -5.25 -15.32 -0.63
CA SER A 23 -6.70 -15.45 -0.83
C SER A 23 -7.29 -16.54 0.06
N SER A 24 -6.59 -17.67 0.18
CA SER A 24 -7.00 -18.76 1.07
C SER A 24 -6.87 -18.38 2.55
N PHE A 25 -5.76 -17.71 2.92
CA PHE A 25 -5.50 -17.28 4.29
C PHE A 25 -6.51 -16.25 4.80
N LEU A 26 -6.96 -15.36 3.92
CA LEU A 26 -7.92 -14.31 4.21
C LEU A 26 -9.38 -14.74 3.98
N ASP A 27 -9.62 -15.99 3.56
CA ASP A 27 -10.94 -16.49 3.17
C ASP A 27 -11.62 -15.60 2.10
N LEU A 28 -10.82 -14.99 1.22
CA LEU A 28 -11.32 -14.07 0.20
C LEU A 28 -12.12 -14.82 -0.86
N ASN A 29 -13.34 -14.40 -1.06
CA ASN A 29 -14.26 -14.95 -2.03
C ASN A 29 -14.68 -13.89 -3.08
N PRO A 30 -15.33 -14.30 -4.19
CA PRO A 30 -15.74 -13.37 -5.23
C PRO A 30 -16.68 -12.25 -4.78
N SER A 31 -17.53 -12.51 -3.75
CA SER A 31 -18.44 -11.49 -3.22
C SER A 31 -17.71 -10.41 -2.44
N ASP A 32 -16.61 -10.74 -1.75
CA ASP A 32 -15.75 -9.75 -1.07
C ASP A 32 -15.09 -8.83 -2.09
N THR A 33 -14.64 -9.41 -3.20
CA THR A 33 -14.06 -8.64 -4.32
C THR A 33 -15.09 -7.68 -4.91
N GLU A 34 -16.33 -8.13 -5.12
CA GLU A 34 -17.42 -7.29 -5.61
C GLU A 34 -17.76 -6.15 -4.66
N ALA A 35 -17.85 -6.45 -3.36
CA ALA A 35 -18.12 -5.46 -2.33
C ALA A 35 -17.03 -4.39 -2.26
N LEU A 36 -15.75 -4.81 -2.30
CA LEU A 36 -14.61 -3.90 -2.34
C LEU A 36 -14.66 -3.00 -3.57
N LEU A 37 -14.86 -3.56 -4.77
CA LEU A 37 -14.94 -2.78 -6.00
C LEU A 37 -16.11 -1.79 -5.98
N ALA A 38 -17.27 -2.21 -5.46
CA ALA A 38 -18.43 -1.34 -5.30
C ALA A 38 -18.18 -0.20 -4.29
N SER A 39 -17.37 -0.43 -3.25
CA SER A 39 -17.02 0.58 -2.26
C SER A 39 -16.04 1.63 -2.77
N LYS A 40 -15.28 1.34 -3.82
CA LYS A 40 -14.21 2.23 -4.35
C LYS A 40 -14.67 3.67 -4.59
N PRO A 41 -15.78 3.96 -5.30
CA PRO A 41 -16.19 5.34 -5.55
C PRO A 41 -16.57 6.09 -4.28
N LEU A 42 -16.93 5.39 -3.21
CA LEU A 42 -17.26 5.98 -1.91
C LEU A 42 -16.02 6.21 -1.06
N VAL A 43 -15.08 5.26 -1.06
CA VAL A 43 -13.90 5.29 -0.18
C VAL A 43 -12.75 6.11 -0.77
N ALA A 44 -12.53 6.03 -2.09
CA ALA A 44 -11.40 6.72 -2.72
C ALA A 44 -11.33 8.23 -2.43
N PRO A 45 -12.43 8.99 -2.47
CA PRO A 45 -12.41 10.41 -2.13
C PRO A 45 -12.08 10.71 -0.67
N LEU A 46 -12.29 9.75 0.23
CA LEU A 46 -12.06 9.91 1.68
C LEU A 46 -10.61 9.61 2.08
N VAL A 47 -9.86 8.87 1.25
CA VAL A 47 -8.48 8.43 1.58
C VAL A 47 -7.57 9.61 1.96
N PRO A 48 -7.52 10.74 1.24
CA PRO A 48 -6.65 11.85 1.63
C PRO A 48 -6.99 12.41 3.01
N SER A 49 -8.26 12.65 3.30
CA SER A 49 -8.69 13.20 4.60
C SER A 49 -8.48 12.23 5.75
N ILE A 50 -8.66 10.93 5.51
CA ILE A 50 -8.37 9.88 6.51
C ILE A 50 -6.87 9.86 6.82
N LEU A 51 -6.02 9.90 5.80
CA LEU A 51 -4.57 9.92 6.00
C LEU A 51 -4.14 11.18 6.77
N ASP A 52 -4.68 12.34 6.44
CA ASP A 52 -4.38 13.57 7.16
C ASP A 52 -4.82 13.50 8.62
N ALA A 53 -6.01 12.97 8.90
CA ALA A 53 -6.48 12.78 10.27
C ALA A 53 -5.59 11.79 11.06
N VAL A 54 -5.20 10.67 10.44
CA VAL A 54 -4.31 9.68 11.06
C VAL A 54 -2.94 10.28 11.36
N TYR A 55 -2.30 10.94 10.39
CA TYR A 55 -1.00 11.55 10.61
C TYR A 55 -1.05 12.73 11.59
N SER A 56 -2.09 13.55 11.57
CA SER A 56 -2.31 14.58 12.61
C SER A 56 -2.33 13.97 14.00
N LYS A 57 -3.02 12.84 14.16
CA LYS A 57 -3.08 12.15 15.44
C LYS A 57 -1.74 11.55 15.83
N LEU A 58 -1.01 10.92 14.91
CA LEU A 58 0.31 10.35 15.16
C LEU A 58 1.36 11.41 15.52
N LEU A 59 1.31 12.56 14.88
CA LEU A 59 2.21 13.68 15.16
C LEU A 59 1.85 14.46 16.43
N SER A 60 0.67 14.24 17.00
CA SER A 60 0.26 14.91 18.25
C SER A 60 0.91 14.34 19.53
N PHE A 61 1.66 13.26 19.40
CA PHE A 61 2.42 12.65 20.49
C PHE A 61 3.88 12.49 20.06
N ASP A 62 4.80 12.96 20.90
CA ASP A 62 6.24 12.91 20.65
C ASP A 62 6.75 11.48 20.39
N ILE A 63 6.29 10.53 21.19
CA ILE A 63 6.68 9.11 21.07
C ILE A 63 6.30 8.51 19.70
N THR A 64 5.16 8.88 19.14
CA THR A 64 4.75 8.42 17.82
C THR A 64 5.38 9.25 16.70
N ALA A 65 5.55 10.56 16.91
CA ALA A 65 6.21 11.44 15.96
C ALA A 65 7.69 11.06 15.73
N GLN A 66 8.42 10.65 16.78
CA GLN A 66 9.82 10.20 16.68
C GLN A 66 10.04 9.07 15.67
N VAL A 67 9.05 8.19 15.45
CA VAL A 67 9.13 7.11 14.45
C VAL A 67 9.26 7.65 13.01
N PHE A 68 8.85 8.89 12.77
CA PHE A 68 8.88 9.51 11.45
C PHE A 68 10.12 10.37 11.18
N VAL A 69 10.95 10.63 12.19
CA VAL A 69 12.21 11.39 12.05
C VAL A 69 13.22 10.64 11.17
N PRO A 70 13.46 9.32 11.33
CA PRO A 70 14.38 8.60 10.46
C PRO A 70 13.86 8.57 9.01
N LYS A 71 14.79 8.71 8.06
CA LYS A 71 14.46 8.55 6.64
C LYS A 71 13.86 7.18 6.37
N ASN A 72 12.76 7.16 5.63
CA ASN A 72 12.21 5.92 5.10
C ASN A 72 13.07 5.43 3.93
N THR A 73 13.16 4.12 3.76
CA THR A 73 13.79 3.51 2.59
C THR A 73 13.12 4.01 1.31
N GLY A 74 13.89 4.55 0.38
CA GLY A 74 13.38 5.11 -0.88
C GLY A 74 12.98 6.59 -0.82
N PHE A 75 13.08 7.28 0.34
CA PHE A 75 12.94 8.73 0.40
C PHE A 75 14.30 9.41 0.22
N GLU A 76 14.50 10.14 -0.87
CA GLU A 76 15.78 10.80 -1.21
C GLU A 76 15.82 12.27 -0.82
N GLY A 77 14.68 12.88 -0.44
CA GLY A 77 14.58 14.27 -0.02
C GLY A 77 15.29 14.59 1.30
N GLU A 78 15.37 15.87 1.62
CA GLU A 78 15.79 16.31 2.95
C GLU A 78 14.68 16.05 3.97
N ALA A 79 15.01 15.27 5.00
CA ALA A 79 14.08 14.95 6.09
C ALA A 79 14.28 15.95 7.23
N VAL A 80 13.18 16.38 7.82
CA VAL A 80 13.17 17.12 9.09
C VAL A 80 13.75 16.22 10.17
N LYS A 81 14.72 16.71 10.93
CA LYS A 81 15.45 15.95 11.94
C LYS A 81 14.95 16.18 13.36
N ASP A 82 14.28 17.30 13.60
CA ASP A 82 13.69 17.60 14.90
C ASP A 82 12.24 17.14 14.92
N VAL A 83 11.89 16.35 15.93
CA VAL A 83 10.54 15.85 16.13
C VAL A 83 9.50 16.96 16.29
N HIS A 84 9.90 18.09 16.88
CA HIS A 84 9.02 19.25 17.12
C HIS A 84 8.74 20.08 15.86
N GLU A 85 9.54 19.90 14.81
CA GLU A 85 9.36 20.56 13.52
C GLU A 85 8.56 19.71 12.52
N LEU A 86 8.20 18.47 12.90
CA LEU A 86 7.42 17.58 12.04
C LEU A 86 5.98 18.08 11.90
N THR A 87 5.56 18.26 10.64
CA THR A 87 4.20 18.65 10.26
C THR A 87 3.64 17.72 9.21
N LEU A 88 2.36 17.87 8.85
CA LEU A 88 1.74 17.12 7.77
C LEU A 88 2.38 17.42 6.40
N GLU A 89 2.98 18.59 6.25
CA GLU A 89 3.64 19.08 5.04
C GLU A 89 5.12 18.69 4.98
N SER A 90 5.69 18.16 6.08
CA SER A 90 7.08 17.68 6.09
C SER A 90 7.31 16.68 4.96
N PRO A 91 8.41 16.81 4.17
CA PRO A 91 8.62 16.01 2.96
C PRO A 91 8.54 14.50 3.19
N GLN A 92 9.10 14.00 4.30
CA GLN A 92 9.03 12.58 4.65
C GLN A 92 7.61 12.12 5.03
N ILE A 93 6.76 13.00 5.56
CA ILE A 93 5.37 12.70 5.87
C ILE A 93 4.54 12.69 4.58
N ALA A 94 4.73 13.68 3.72
CA ALA A 94 4.09 13.74 2.40
C ALA A 94 4.41 12.49 1.58
N PHE A 95 5.67 12.08 1.51
CA PHE A 95 6.11 10.86 0.82
C PHE A 95 5.40 9.60 1.36
N ARG A 96 5.29 9.46 2.70
CA ARG A 96 4.60 8.32 3.32
C ARG A 96 3.10 8.32 3.03
N LYS A 97 2.46 9.50 3.05
CA LYS A 97 1.04 9.62 2.67
C LYS A 97 0.81 9.22 1.22
N ASP A 98 1.68 9.66 0.30
CA ASP A 98 1.58 9.30 -1.12
C ASP A 98 1.81 7.81 -1.35
N PHE A 99 2.79 7.21 -0.65
CA PHE A 99 2.99 5.76 -0.68
C PHE A 99 1.75 4.98 -0.21
N LEU A 100 1.08 5.44 0.86
CA LEU A 100 -0.15 4.80 1.35
C LEU A 100 -1.33 4.98 0.39
N LYS A 101 -1.43 6.14 -0.30
CA LYS A 101 -2.42 6.34 -1.37
C LYS A 101 -2.20 5.33 -2.50
N VAL A 102 -0.95 5.17 -2.95
CA VAL A 102 -0.59 4.17 -3.98
C VAL A 102 -0.92 2.76 -3.48
N GLY A 103 -0.59 2.43 -2.23
CA GLY A 103 -0.92 1.15 -1.61
C GLY A 103 -2.43 0.85 -1.63
N TYR A 104 -3.26 1.85 -1.31
CA TYR A 104 -4.70 1.73 -1.42
C TYR A 104 -5.15 1.40 -2.86
N TYR A 105 -4.63 2.11 -3.86
CA TYR A 105 -4.94 1.81 -5.27
C TYR A 105 -4.42 0.43 -5.70
N LEU A 106 -3.24 0.01 -5.22
CA LEU A 106 -2.68 -1.32 -5.51
C LEU A 106 -3.54 -2.44 -4.93
N ILE A 107 -4.10 -2.28 -3.72
CA ILE A 107 -5.04 -3.24 -3.14
C ILE A 107 -6.26 -3.39 -4.06
N PHE A 108 -6.87 -2.30 -4.51
CA PHE A 108 -7.99 -2.35 -5.46
C PHE A 108 -7.60 -2.99 -6.78
N MET A 109 -6.40 -2.69 -7.30
CA MET A 109 -5.90 -3.31 -8.53
C MET A 109 -5.63 -4.80 -8.35
N LEU A 110 -5.11 -5.23 -7.21
CA LEU A 110 -4.90 -6.65 -6.89
C LEU A 110 -6.23 -7.41 -6.91
N PHE A 111 -7.30 -6.83 -6.36
CA PHE A 111 -8.64 -7.42 -6.40
C PHE A 111 -9.21 -7.53 -7.82
N ILE A 112 -8.98 -6.53 -8.67
CA ILE A 112 -9.37 -6.59 -10.10
C ILE A 112 -8.59 -7.70 -10.81
N PHE A 113 -7.30 -7.86 -10.49
CA PHE A 113 -6.43 -8.88 -11.08
C PHE A 113 -6.85 -10.32 -10.73
N ILE A 114 -7.23 -10.57 -9.47
CA ILE A 114 -7.70 -11.89 -9.01
C ILE A 114 -8.96 -12.31 -9.78
N ARG A 115 -9.74 -11.36 -10.30
CA ARG A 115 -11.01 -11.60 -10.98
C ARG A 115 -10.91 -11.79 -12.50
N GLY A 116 -9.85 -11.31 -13.17
CA GLY A 116 -9.78 -11.22 -14.63
C GLY A 116 -8.89 -12.26 -15.30
N PRO A 117 -9.34 -12.97 -16.37
CA PRO A 117 -8.45 -13.77 -17.18
C PRO A 117 -7.60 -12.87 -18.08
N GLY A 118 -6.29 -12.83 -17.82
CA GLY A 118 -5.27 -12.51 -18.84
C GLY A 118 -4.77 -11.06 -18.95
N ASP A 119 -5.57 -10.03 -18.75
CA ASP A 119 -5.15 -8.64 -19.03
C ASP A 119 -4.63 -7.86 -17.81
N GLY A 120 -4.91 -8.32 -16.60
CA GLY A 120 -4.52 -7.65 -15.36
C GLY A 120 -3.00 -7.63 -15.12
N ILE A 121 -2.27 -8.65 -15.62
CA ILE A 121 -0.80 -8.76 -15.45
C ILE A 121 -0.07 -7.63 -16.16
N ARG A 122 -0.49 -7.25 -17.35
CA ARG A 122 0.13 -6.17 -18.13
C ARG A 122 -0.03 -4.80 -17.47
N LEU A 123 -1.20 -4.54 -16.88
CA LEU A 123 -1.48 -3.28 -16.21
C LEU A 123 -0.71 -3.16 -14.89
N MET A 124 -0.56 -4.26 -14.15
CA MET A 124 0.20 -4.28 -12.89
C MET A 124 1.71 -4.10 -13.13
N ILE A 125 2.27 -4.73 -14.16
CA ILE A 125 3.69 -4.55 -14.55
C ILE A 125 3.91 -3.09 -14.96
N PHE A 126 3.01 -2.49 -15.73
CA PHE A 126 3.08 -1.11 -16.14
C PHE A 126 3.05 -0.12 -14.96
N MET A 127 2.25 -0.39 -13.92
CA MET A 127 2.14 0.45 -12.72
C MET A 127 3.33 0.28 -11.77
N ILE A 128 3.94 -0.90 -11.71
CA ILE A 128 5.16 -1.15 -10.90
C ILE A 128 6.40 -0.54 -11.59
N GLU A 129 6.40 -0.42 -12.92
CA GLU A 129 7.48 0.20 -13.67
C GLU A 129 7.41 1.75 -13.74
N LEU A 130 6.23 2.35 -13.51
CA LEU A 130 6.05 3.80 -13.53
C LEU A 130 6.96 4.57 -12.57
N PRO A 131 7.15 4.15 -11.30
CA PRO A 131 8.08 4.84 -10.40
C PRO A 131 9.55 4.66 -10.78
N ARG A 132 9.92 3.55 -11.45
CA ARG A 132 11.31 3.30 -11.86
C ARG A 132 11.76 4.14 -13.05
N LYS A 133 10.85 4.53 -13.94
CA LYS A 133 11.18 5.35 -15.11
C LYS A 133 11.22 6.85 -14.84
N ALA A 134 10.61 7.30 -13.74
CA ALA A 134 10.68 8.69 -13.31
C ALA A 134 12.02 9.06 -12.64
N CYS A 135 12.84 8.09 -12.25
CA CYS A 135 14.15 8.30 -11.60
C CYS A 135 15.36 8.10 -12.53
N VAL A 136 15.17 7.96 -13.85
CA VAL A 136 16.28 7.65 -14.80
C VAL A 136 16.47 8.74 -15.87
N ASN A 137 15.85 9.90 -15.75
CA ASN A 137 16.15 11.05 -16.59
C ASN A 137 16.41 12.28 -15.72
N ASP A 138 17.65 12.39 -15.24
CA ASP A 138 18.49 13.60 -15.21
C ASP A 138 19.92 13.21 -14.88
#